data_7ca6c1c7fcd85e79a3c3fe01bca09598
#
_entry.id   7ca6c1c7fcd85e79a3c3fe01bca09598
#
_cell.length_a   1.000
_cell.length_b   1.000
_cell.length_c   1.000
_cell.angle_alpha   90.00
_cell.angle_beta   90.00
_cell.angle_gamma   90.00
#
_symmetry.space_group_name_H-M   'P 1'
#
loop_
_entity.id
_entity.type
_entity.pdbx_description
1 polymer ?
#
loop_
_entity_poly.entity_id
_entity_poly.type
_entity_poly.pdbx_seq_one_letter_code
_entity_poly.pdbx_strand_id
1 'polypeptide(L)' 'MRNNISEIEFISIFADNLRDVMEEVGISQKRLARDAHITQATISRYLNKERMPTMRAFMNICYVLDCEYSDLLPTYSLVD' A
#
# COMPACT_ATOMS: atom_id res chain seq x y z
N MET A 1 -3.03 26.88 1.65
CA MET A 1 -3.27 26.18 0.38
C MET A 1 -2.65 24.79 0.42
N ARG A 2 -3.31 23.86 -0.17
CA ARG A 2 -2.87 22.48 -0.14
C ARG A 2 -2.55 22.01 -1.56
N ASN A 3 -1.47 21.26 -1.69
CA ASN A 3 -1.08 20.71 -2.98
C ASN A 3 -1.67 19.32 -3.17
N ASN A 4 -1.96 19.01 -4.41
CA ASN A 4 -2.34 17.65 -4.76
C ASN A 4 -1.11 16.76 -4.68
N ILE A 5 -1.33 15.51 -4.34
CA ILE A 5 -0.25 14.55 -4.39
C ILE A 5 -0.16 13.98 -5.81
N SER A 6 1.05 13.82 -6.30
CA SER A 6 1.25 13.23 -7.63
C SER A 6 1.12 11.72 -7.55
N GLU A 7 0.91 11.09 -8.70
CA GLU A 7 0.83 9.64 -8.77
C GLU A 7 2.14 9.00 -8.30
N ILE A 8 3.27 9.56 -8.70
CA ILE A 8 4.57 9.05 -8.32
C ILE A 8 4.76 9.11 -6.82
N GLU A 9 4.38 10.23 -6.20
CA GLU A 9 4.46 10.37 -4.75
C GLU A 9 3.56 9.38 -4.04
N PHE A 10 2.34 9.21 -4.54
CA PHE A 10 1.39 8.28 -3.94
C PHE A 10 1.97 6.86 -3.97
N ILE A 11 2.45 6.42 -5.13
CA ILE A 11 3.00 5.07 -5.28
C ILE A 11 4.19 4.86 -4.35
N SER A 12 5.05 5.86 -4.22
CA SER A 12 6.23 5.76 -3.38
C SER A 12 5.85 5.61 -1.90
N ILE A 13 4.93 6.45 -1.43
CA ILE A 13 4.51 6.41 -0.03
C ILE A 13 3.75 5.11 0.26
N PHE A 14 2.86 4.72 -0.64
CA PHE A 14 2.13 3.47 -0.48
C PHE A 14 3.08 2.28 -0.38
N ALA A 15 4.09 2.22 -1.25
CA ALA A 15 5.05 1.12 -1.25
C ALA A 15 5.83 1.06 0.06
N ASP A 16 6.29 2.21 0.54
CA ASP A 16 7.06 2.26 1.79
C ASP A 16 6.19 1.85 2.98
N ASN A 17 4.96 2.34 3.03
CA ASN A 17 4.04 1.98 4.10
C ASN A 17 3.68 0.50 4.04
N LEU A 18 3.45 -0.03 2.85
CA LEU A 18 3.13 -1.44 2.69
C LEU A 18 4.27 -2.32 3.20
N ARG A 19 5.50 -1.96 2.86
CA ARG A 19 6.66 -2.71 3.32
C ARG A 19 6.75 -2.69 4.84
N ASP A 20 6.55 -1.52 5.44
CA ASP A 20 6.63 -1.37 6.89
C ASP A 20 5.58 -2.21 7.60
N VAL A 21 4.33 -2.17 7.13
CA VAL A 21 3.26 -2.93 7.76
C VAL A 21 3.48 -4.43 7.58
N MET A 22 3.94 -4.84 6.38
CA MET A 22 4.26 -6.25 6.15
C MET A 22 5.34 -6.75 7.11
N GLU A 23 6.35 -5.93 7.39
CA GLU A 23 7.40 -6.28 8.32
C GLU A 23 6.87 -6.37 9.75
N GLU A 24 6.03 -5.44 10.15
CA GLU A 24 5.42 -5.46 11.47
C GLU A 24 4.57 -6.71 11.69
N VAL A 25 3.79 -7.07 10.69
CA VAL A 25 2.92 -8.23 10.76
C VAL A 25 3.71 -9.53 10.60
N GLY A 26 4.83 -9.47 9.90
CA GLY A 26 5.65 -10.65 9.65
C GLY A 26 5.07 -11.52 8.53
N ILE A 27 4.52 -10.92 7.49
CA ILE A 27 3.90 -11.64 6.39
C ILE A 27 4.79 -11.55 5.15
N SER A 28 4.88 -12.65 4.40
CA SER A 28 5.64 -12.70 3.16
C SER A 28 4.80 -12.17 2.00
N GLN A 29 5.48 -11.79 0.91
CA GLN A 29 4.78 -11.38 -0.30
C GLN A 29 3.88 -12.48 -0.82
N LYS A 30 4.35 -13.72 -0.79
CA LYS A 30 3.60 -14.86 -1.29
C LYS A 30 2.31 -15.05 -0.50
N ARG A 31 2.39 -14.96 0.81
CA ARG A 31 1.22 -15.15 1.66
C ARG A 31 0.24 -14.00 1.52
N LEU A 32 0.75 -12.78 1.49
CA LEU A 32 -0.12 -11.62 1.29
C LEU A 32 -0.87 -11.73 -0.03
N ALA A 33 -0.16 -12.08 -1.09
CA ALA A 33 -0.77 -12.23 -2.41
C ALA A 33 -1.89 -13.25 -2.38
N ARG A 34 -1.60 -14.43 -1.78
CA ARG A 34 -2.58 -15.50 -1.70
C ARG A 34 -3.83 -15.05 -0.95
N ASP A 35 -3.64 -14.48 0.23
CA ASP A 35 -4.75 -14.15 1.10
C ASP A 35 -5.55 -12.94 0.62
N ALA A 36 -4.91 -12.03 -0.10
CA ALA A 36 -5.57 -10.86 -0.67
C ALA A 36 -6.12 -11.09 -2.09
N HIS A 37 -5.95 -12.31 -2.62
CA HIS A 37 -6.38 -12.66 -3.98
C HIS A 37 -5.76 -11.75 -5.03
N ILE A 38 -4.47 -11.54 -4.90
CA ILE A 38 -3.66 -10.74 -5.82
C ILE A 38 -2.45 -11.60 -6.19
N THR A 39 -1.93 -11.45 -7.41
CA THR A 39 -0.75 -12.23 -7.78
C THR A 39 0.48 -11.73 -7.02
N GLN A 40 1.43 -12.62 -6.78
CA GLN A 40 2.67 -12.23 -6.13
C GLN A 40 3.43 -11.22 -6.98
N ALA A 41 3.38 -11.38 -8.30
CA ALA A 41 4.01 -10.42 -9.21
C ALA A 41 3.44 -9.01 -9.01
N THR A 42 2.14 -8.90 -8.79
CA THR A 42 1.51 -7.60 -8.57
C THR A 42 1.96 -6.99 -7.23
N ILE A 43 2.02 -7.79 -6.17
CA ILE A 43 2.53 -7.31 -4.88
C ILE A 43 3.96 -6.81 -5.05
N SER A 44 4.78 -7.55 -5.77
CA SER A 44 6.16 -7.16 -6.02
C SER A 44 6.24 -5.81 -6.75
N ARG A 45 5.36 -5.59 -7.72
CA ARG A 45 5.32 -4.32 -8.44
C ARG A 45 4.92 -3.16 -7.54
N TYR A 46 4.00 -3.38 -6.63
CA TYR A 46 3.65 -2.36 -5.65
C TYR A 46 4.87 -1.98 -4.81
N LEU A 47 5.58 -2.98 -4.29
CA LEU A 47 6.73 -2.75 -3.43
C LEU A 47 7.89 -2.10 -4.17
N ASN A 48 7.99 -2.36 -5.47
CA ASN A 48 9.03 -1.77 -6.31
C ASN A 48 8.63 -0.43 -6.91
N LYS A 49 7.49 0.11 -6.50
CA LYS A 49 7.00 1.42 -6.92
C LYS A 49 6.71 1.49 -8.42
N GLU A 50 6.27 0.36 -8.98
CA GLU A 50 6.00 0.24 -10.40
C GLU A 50 4.51 0.30 -10.73
N ARG A 51 3.66 0.23 -9.73
CA ARG A 51 2.23 0.13 -9.99
C ARG A 51 1.42 0.71 -8.84
N MET A 52 0.33 1.36 -9.21
CA MET A 52 -0.65 1.84 -8.24
C MET A 52 -1.69 0.75 -8.00
N PRO A 53 -2.08 0.51 -6.76
CA PRO A 53 -3.11 -0.48 -6.49
C PRO A 53 -4.48 -0.01 -6.96
N THR A 54 -5.32 -0.96 -7.37
CA THR A 54 -6.74 -0.67 -7.54
C THR A 54 -7.36 -0.51 -6.17
N MET A 55 -8.53 0.11 -6.12
CA MET A 55 -9.25 0.26 -4.84
C MET A 55 -9.51 -1.11 -4.22
N ARG A 56 -9.93 -2.10 -5.02
CA ARG A 56 -10.21 -3.43 -4.52
C ARG A 56 -8.95 -4.08 -3.94
N ALA A 57 -7.84 -3.99 -4.65
CA ALA A 57 -6.58 -4.55 -4.17
C ALA A 57 -6.16 -3.89 -2.87
N PHE A 58 -6.28 -2.57 -2.81
CA PHE A 58 -5.92 -1.81 -1.62
C PHE A 58 -6.73 -2.26 -0.40
N MET A 59 -8.05 -2.37 -0.57
CA MET A 59 -8.91 -2.78 0.53
C MET A 59 -8.63 -4.20 0.98
N ASN A 60 -8.39 -5.12 0.04
CA ASN A 60 -8.07 -6.51 0.38
C ASN A 60 -6.74 -6.61 1.14
N ILE A 61 -5.77 -5.82 0.74
CA ILE A 61 -4.48 -5.77 1.43
C ILE A 61 -4.67 -5.30 2.87
N CYS A 62 -5.42 -4.23 3.07
CA CYS A 62 -5.68 -3.72 4.41
C CYS A 62 -6.39 -4.76 5.27
N TYR A 63 -7.35 -5.47 4.68
CA TYR A 63 -8.08 -6.50 5.40
C TYR A 63 -7.15 -7.62 5.86
N VAL A 64 -6.28 -8.09 4.98
CA VAL A 64 -5.35 -9.18 5.30
C VAL A 64 -4.34 -8.74 6.35
N LEU A 65 -3.84 -7.51 6.25
CA LEU A 65 -2.86 -7.00 7.19
C LEU A 65 -3.49 -6.52 8.50
N ASP A 66 -4.82 -6.46 8.54
CA ASP A 66 -5.57 -5.97 9.70
C ASP A 66 -5.10 -4.57 10.10
N CYS A 67 -4.97 -3.71 9.11
CA CYS A 67 -4.54 -2.34 9.35
C CYS A 67 -5.59 -1.36 8.84
N GLU A 68 -5.47 -0.10 9.29
CA GLU A 68 -6.34 0.96 8.83
C GLU A 68 -5.93 1.39 7.43
N TYR A 69 -6.89 1.91 6.67
CA TYR A 69 -6.57 2.46 5.35
C TYR A 69 -5.50 3.53 5.45
N SER A 70 -5.58 4.36 6.49
CA SER A 70 -4.62 5.44 6.70
C SER A 70 -3.21 4.95 6.98
N ASP A 71 -3.05 3.70 7.39
CA ASP A 71 -1.72 3.15 7.62
C ASP A 71 -0.93 2.98 6.32
N LEU A 72 -1.63 2.83 5.21
CA LEU A 72 -1.00 2.63 3.90
C LEU A 72 -1.06 3.87 3.01
N LEU A 73 -1.90 4.82 3.35
CA LEU A 73 -2.11 5.99 2.50
C LEU A 73 -1.21 7.14 2.92
N PRO A 74 -0.85 8.00 1.94
CA PRO A 74 -0.23 9.26 2.30
C PRO A 74 -1.17 10.08 3.15
N THR A 75 -0.63 10.82 4.09
CA THR A 75 -1.43 11.73 4.90
C THR A 75 -1.18 13.15 4.43
N TYR A 76 -2.24 13.93 4.39
CA TYR A 76 -2.11 15.35 4.09
C TYR A 76 -2.03 16.12 5.39
N SER A 77 -1.19 17.12 5.37
CA SER A 77 -1.24 18.15 6.40
C SER A 77 -2.22 19.21 5.92
N LEU A 78 -3.16 19.56 6.77
CA LEU A 78 -4.13 20.60 6.44
C LEU A 78 -3.70 21.94 7.05
N VAL A 79 -2.43 22.06 7.33
CA VAL A 79 -1.89 23.31 7.85
C VAL A 79 -1.73 24.30 6.72
N ASP A 80 -2.18 25.47 6.91
CA ASP A 80 -2.06 26.55 5.94
C ASP A 80 -0.98 27.53 6.36
#